data_de8cec43c8fe215d287c732f6024d6d8
#
_entry.id   de8cec43c8fe215d287c732f6024d6d8
#
_cell.length_a   1.000
_cell.length_b   1.000
_cell.length_c   1.000
_cell.angle_alpha   90.00
_cell.angle_beta   90.00
_cell.angle_gamma   90.00
#
_symmetry.space_group_name_H-M   'P 1'
#
loop_
_entity.id
_entity.type
_entity.pdbx_description
1 polymer ?
#
loop_
_entity_poly.entity_id
_entity_poly.type
_entity_poly.pdbx_seq_one_letter_code
_entity_poly.pdbx_strand_id
1 'polypeptide(L)'
;MSQENPLPLAAGLTAKTQQLCLGLEDGSADIYDLVTPTTAELLRWWFLEDICQTRRFNFHPGQRQAILNSIVAHEVLAAPTLQALYRQAAPDALLEGTTLREVASAKHAHPKYCLKMATGTGKTWVLQALLIWQLLNANAARAAVAVDPRFTRNFLIVAPGLIVYDRLLDAFCGKLQAGVRDFSTSDVARYAELFLPEGLRETVFGFVRGNVCAKDEIGLKATGNGLLAITNWHLLAEADEAVDEAGIEAPGAPLEPQQVIAGLLPLSPGRATGNSLEVLDRRYARGGVLDYLAGLTDLVVFNDEAHHIHEVKKEGETTEVEWQKSLSRIAEGKGRRFVQVDFSATPYNDVGAGKNKRKVFFPHIIVDFDLQAAMRAGLVKSLVLDRRKEIGALPLASTAERDEDGNPTLSEGQRVMLRAGFAKLKKLETDFATVDAEKHPKMLVVCEDTTVSPLVARFFADEFGLSDEEVMAVDSGKKAELGEKDWAPIRERLFDVDRHEKPRVIVSVLMLREGFDVNNICV
;
A
#
# COMPACT_ATOMS: atom_id res chain seq x y z
N MET A 1 0.68 14.07 -35.40
CA MET A 1 0.21 12.97 -34.55
C MET A 1 0.11 13.54 -33.14
N SER A 2 -1.10 13.81 -32.64
CA SER A 2 -1.31 14.18 -31.23
C SER A 2 -0.80 12.99 -30.38
N GLN A 3 0.10 13.25 -29.44
CA GLN A 3 0.46 12.25 -28.45
C GLN A 3 -0.84 11.86 -27.72
N GLU A 4 -1.30 10.62 -27.91
CA GLU A 4 -2.42 10.09 -27.14
C GLU A 4 -2.10 10.25 -25.65
N ASN A 5 -3.01 10.87 -24.90
CA ASN A 5 -2.86 10.98 -23.45
C ASN A 5 -3.03 9.59 -22.85
N PRO A 6 -2.01 8.98 -22.23
CA PRO A 6 -2.10 7.63 -21.71
C PRO A 6 -3.08 7.50 -20.53
N LEU A 7 -3.55 8.61 -19.94
CA LEU A 7 -4.43 8.66 -18.77
C LEU A 7 -5.60 9.63 -18.99
N PRO A 8 -6.48 9.35 -19.97
CA PRO A 8 -7.53 10.31 -20.38
C PRO A 8 -8.53 10.59 -19.25
N LEU A 9 -8.90 9.60 -18.43
CA LEU A 9 -9.82 9.77 -17.32
C LEU A 9 -9.23 10.70 -16.25
N ALA A 10 -7.96 10.50 -15.88
CA ALA A 10 -7.29 11.37 -14.92
C ALA A 10 -7.22 12.82 -15.40
N ALA A 11 -6.88 13.03 -16.65
CA ALA A 11 -6.81 14.37 -17.25
C ALA A 11 -8.19 15.05 -17.28
N GLY A 12 -9.20 14.37 -17.80
CA GLY A 12 -10.56 14.92 -17.91
C GLY A 12 -11.19 15.22 -16.56
N LEU A 13 -11.03 14.30 -15.58
CA LEU A 13 -11.53 14.51 -14.22
C LEU A 13 -10.78 15.65 -13.52
N THR A 14 -9.46 15.73 -13.67
CA THR A 14 -8.66 16.82 -13.10
C THR A 14 -9.09 18.18 -13.63
N ALA A 15 -9.29 18.31 -14.95
CA ALA A 15 -9.78 19.55 -15.54
C ALA A 15 -11.15 19.95 -14.98
N LYS A 16 -12.07 19.01 -14.87
CA LYS A 16 -13.41 19.25 -14.28
C LYS A 16 -13.31 19.64 -12.80
N THR A 17 -12.49 18.93 -12.02
CA THR A 17 -12.25 19.24 -10.61
C THR A 17 -11.67 20.64 -10.46
N GLN A 18 -10.69 21.01 -11.25
CA GLN A 18 -10.08 22.34 -11.20
C GLN A 18 -11.11 23.44 -11.47
N GLN A 19 -12.02 23.25 -12.41
CA GLN A 19 -13.09 24.19 -12.67
C GLN A 19 -14.02 24.34 -11.46
N LEU A 20 -14.48 23.24 -10.85
CA LEU A 20 -15.37 23.25 -9.70
C LEU A 20 -14.72 23.78 -8.41
N CYS A 21 -13.42 23.73 -8.33
CA CYS A 21 -12.62 24.14 -7.17
C CYS A 21 -11.94 25.51 -7.32
N LEU A 22 -12.27 26.28 -8.36
CA LEU A 22 -11.85 27.68 -8.44
C LEU A 22 -12.40 28.44 -7.23
N GLY A 23 -11.53 29.15 -6.49
CA GLY A 23 -11.91 29.83 -5.24
C GLY A 23 -12.05 28.91 -4.03
N LEU A 24 -11.47 27.70 -4.06
CA LEU A 24 -11.52 26.76 -2.92
C LEU A 24 -10.84 27.37 -1.68
N GLU A 25 -9.76 28.13 -1.88
CA GLU A 25 -8.96 28.75 -0.82
C GLU A 25 -9.65 29.93 -0.17
N ASP A 26 -10.54 30.62 -0.86
CA ASP A 26 -11.31 31.76 -0.35
C ASP A 26 -12.75 31.39 0.04
N GLY A 27 -13.16 30.15 -0.19
CA GLY A 27 -14.47 29.62 0.15
C GLY A 27 -15.58 29.95 -0.86
N SER A 28 -15.23 30.44 -2.07
CA SER A 28 -16.19 30.80 -3.14
C SER A 28 -16.39 29.72 -4.21
N ALA A 29 -15.72 28.56 -4.08
CA ALA A 29 -15.77 27.50 -5.09
C ALA A 29 -17.14 26.87 -5.23
N ASP A 30 -17.55 26.57 -6.47
CA ASP A 30 -18.83 25.93 -6.80
C ASP A 30 -19.01 24.57 -6.12
N ILE A 31 -17.90 23.86 -5.86
CA ILE A 31 -17.95 22.53 -5.22
C ILE A 31 -18.67 22.54 -3.87
N TYR A 32 -18.64 23.64 -3.12
CA TYR A 32 -19.28 23.73 -1.81
C TYR A 32 -20.81 23.55 -1.85
N ASP A 33 -21.42 23.94 -2.98
CA ASP A 33 -22.87 23.82 -3.20
C ASP A 33 -23.27 22.46 -3.80
N LEU A 34 -22.29 21.69 -4.31
CA LEU A 34 -22.51 20.42 -5.00
C LEU A 34 -22.30 19.20 -4.10
N VAL A 35 -21.71 19.39 -2.93
CA VAL A 35 -21.41 18.32 -1.98
C VAL A 35 -22.29 18.41 -0.73
N THR A 36 -22.27 17.37 0.10
CA THR A 36 -22.95 17.42 1.40
C THR A 36 -22.38 18.51 2.30
N PRO A 37 -23.18 19.03 3.27
CA PRO A 37 -22.68 19.99 4.27
C PRO A 37 -21.43 19.49 5.01
N THR A 38 -21.37 18.20 5.34
CA THR A 38 -20.22 17.56 5.99
C THR A 38 -18.99 17.59 5.10
N THR A 39 -19.14 17.28 3.82
CA THR A 39 -18.02 17.36 2.85
C THR A 39 -17.57 18.81 2.67
N ALA A 40 -18.50 19.76 2.57
CA ALA A 40 -18.17 21.18 2.46
C ALA A 40 -17.39 21.69 3.70
N GLU A 41 -17.75 21.24 4.91
CA GLU A 41 -17.02 21.54 6.15
C GLU A 41 -15.60 20.97 6.11
N LEU A 42 -15.43 19.71 5.69
CA LEU A 42 -14.13 19.08 5.54
C LEU A 42 -13.25 19.77 4.48
N LEU A 43 -13.83 20.14 3.33
CA LEU A 43 -13.10 20.85 2.29
C LEU A 43 -12.63 22.23 2.77
N ARG A 44 -13.46 22.97 3.52
CA ARG A 44 -13.04 24.23 4.16
C ARG A 44 -11.91 23.96 5.15
N TRP A 45 -12.05 22.96 6.01
CA TRP A 45 -11.00 22.60 6.96
C TRP A 45 -9.69 22.27 6.26
N TRP A 46 -9.73 21.48 5.19
CA TRP A 46 -8.53 21.02 4.52
C TRP A 46 -7.84 22.07 3.64
N PHE A 47 -8.60 22.97 3.01
CA PHE A 47 -8.10 23.75 1.89
C PHE A 47 -8.37 25.26 1.96
N LEU A 48 -9.19 25.76 2.91
CA LEU A 48 -9.38 27.19 3.09
C LEU A 48 -8.08 27.83 3.60
N GLU A 49 -7.63 28.89 2.94
CA GLU A 49 -6.30 29.47 3.19
C GLU A 49 -6.12 29.92 4.64
N ASP A 50 -7.09 30.63 5.19
CA ASP A 50 -7.06 31.10 6.59
C ASP A 50 -6.86 29.97 7.58
N ILE A 51 -7.47 28.79 7.34
CA ILE A 51 -7.32 27.61 8.19
C ILE A 51 -5.96 26.96 7.95
N CYS A 52 -5.52 26.85 6.68
CA CYS A 52 -4.23 26.26 6.33
C CYS A 52 -3.05 27.02 6.95
N GLN A 53 -3.15 28.34 7.06
CA GLN A 53 -2.11 29.17 7.68
C GLN A 53 -1.98 28.95 9.20
N THR A 54 -3.01 28.45 9.87
CA THR A 54 -2.98 28.17 11.32
C THR A 54 -2.32 26.84 11.67
N ARG A 55 -2.05 25.98 10.69
CA ARG A 55 -1.57 24.61 10.90
C ARG A 55 -0.12 24.44 10.49
N ARG A 56 0.56 23.54 11.19
CA ARG A 56 1.94 23.17 10.85
C ARG A 56 2.03 22.33 9.57
N PHE A 57 1.04 21.44 9.34
CA PHE A 57 1.01 20.52 8.22
C PHE A 57 -0.24 20.72 7.38
N ASN A 58 -0.06 20.73 6.06
CA ASN A 58 -1.13 20.82 5.09
C ASN A 58 -0.96 19.76 4.01
N PHE A 59 -2.03 19.40 3.32
CA PHE A 59 -1.95 18.52 2.17
C PHE A 59 -1.18 19.20 1.05
N HIS A 60 -0.17 18.52 0.52
CA HIS A 60 0.57 19.00 -0.64
C HIS A 60 -0.29 18.88 -1.93
N PRO A 61 0.09 19.56 -3.06
CA PRO A 61 -0.76 19.61 -4.26
C PRO A 61 -1.21 18.25 -4.79
N GLY A 62 -0.36 17.21 -4.75
CA GLY A 62 -0.73 15.86 -5.20
C GLY A 62 -1.77 15.19 -4.31
N GLN A 63 -1.67 15.35 -2.98
CA GLN A 63 -2.67 14.84 -2.04
C GLN A 63 -3.99 15.60 -2.17
N ARG A 64 -3.93 16.93 -2.30
CA ARG A 64 -5.09 17.79 -2.55
C ARG A 64 -5.83 17.34 -3.82
N GLN A 65 -5.11 17.15 -4.93
CA GLN A 65 -5.71 16.69 -6.18
C GLN A 65 -6.34 15.30 -6.05
N ALA A 66 -5.68 14.40 -5.32
CA ALA A 66 -6.20 13.04 -5.08
C ALA A 66 -7.51 13.06 -4.28
N ILE A 67 -7.57 13.84 -3.20
CA ILE A 67 -8.78 13.99 -2.37
C ILE A 67 -9.91 14.62 -3.20
N LEU A 68 -9.64 15.71 -3.90
CA LEU A 68 -10.64 16.43 -4.68
C LEU A 68 -11.19 15.60 -5.84
N ASN A 69 -10.33 14.93 -6.62
CA ASN A 69 -10.78 14.07 -7.71
C ASN A 69 -11.63 12.90 -7.19
N SER A 70 -11.28 12.33 -6.03
CA SER A 70 -12.07 11.26 -5.40
C SER A 70 -13.46 11.77 -4.98
N ILE A 71 -13.53 12.93 -4.33
CA ILE A 71 -14.81 13.54 -3.93
C ILE A 71 -15.66 13.89 -5.16
N VAL A 72 -15.08 14.54 -6.17
CA VAL A 72 -15.80 14.89 -7.40
C VAL A 72 -16.31 13.64 -8.11
N ALA A 73 -15.49 12.62 -8.30
CA ALA A 73 -15.90 11.37 -8.96
C ALA A 73 -17.03 10.66 -8.21
N HIS A 74 -16.92 10.59 -6.88
CA HIS A 74 -17.80 9.78 -6.05
C HIS A 74 -19.09 10.51 -5.63
N GLU A 75 -18.95 11.77 -5.19
CA GLU A 75 -20.07 12.52 -4.61
C GLU A 75 -20.75 13.42 -5.63
N VAL A 76 -20.00 14.21 -6.40
CA VAL A 76 -20.55 15.18 -7.36
C VAL A 76 -21.04 14.49 -8.63
N LEU A 77 -20.16 13.73 -9.33
CA LEU A 77 -20.55 13.00 -10.55
C LEU A 77 -21.38 11.77 -10.24
N ALA A 78 -21.21 11.23 -9.05
CA ALA A 78 -22.00 10.13 -8.51
C ALA A 78 -22.11 8.92 -9.45
N ALA A 79 -21.05 8.65 -10.22
CA ALA A 79 -21.03 7.62 -11.23
C ALA A 79 -21.10 6.20 -10.61
N PRO A 80 -22.11 5.37 -10.95
CA PRO A 80 -22.27 4.06 -10.34
C PRO A 80 -21.28 3.01 -10.89
N THR A 81 -20.65 3.27 -12.01
CA THR A 81 -19.69 2.37 -12.68
C THR A 81 -18.56 3.17 -13.31
N LEU A 82 -17.47 2.50 -13.63
CA LEU A 82 -16.36 3.13 -14.34
C LEU A 82 -16.77 3.68 -15.70
N GLN A 83 -17.62 2.95 -16.46
CA GLN A 83 -18.15 3.42 -17.73
C GLN A 83 -18.95 4.72 -17.59
N ALA A 84 -19.78 4.83 -16.54
CA ALA A 84 -20.54 6.04 -16.28
C ALA A 84 -19.63 7.24 -15.92
N LEU A 85 -18.52 6.98 -15.22
CA LEU A 85 -17.52 8.01 -14.91
C LEU A 85 -16.82 8.51 -16.18
N TYR A 86 -16.41 7.61 -17.09
CA TYR A 86 -15.84 8.00 -18.39
C TYR A 86 -16.79 8.87 -19.22
N ARG A 87 -18.09 8.51 -19.29
CA ARG A 87 -19.09 9.30 -20.01
C ARG A 87 -19.16 10.75 -19.52
N GLN A 88 -18.90 10.99 -18.24
CA GLN A 88 -18.97 12.31 -17.62
C GLN A 88 -17.65 13.07 -17.65
N ALA A 89 -16.51 12.39 -17.55
CA ALA A 89 -15.20 13.03 -17.38
C ALA A 89 -14.28 12.91 -18.61
N ALA A 90 -14.41 11.86 -19.43
CA ALA A 90 -13.56 11.62 -20.59
C ALA A 90 -14.33 10.87 -21.72
N PRO A 91 -15.43 11.43 -22.25
CA PRO A 91 -16.31 10.72 -23.20
C PRO A 91 -15.57 10.33 -24.50
N ASP A 92 -14.66 11.16 -25.00
CA ASP A 92 -13.93 10.90 -26.25
C ASP A 92 -13.07 9.64 -26.16
N ALA A 93 -12.49 9.36 -24.99
CA ALA A 93 -11.69 8.17 -24.77
C ALA A 93 -12.48 6.85 -24.95
N LEU A 94 -13.80 6.87 -24.80
CA LEU A 94 -14.66 5.69 -25.04
C LEU A 94 -14.73 5.33 -26.52
N LEU A 95 -14.40 6.23 -27.42
CA LEU A 95 -14.39 6.01 -28.88
C LEU A 95 -13.06 5.44 -29.35
N GLU A 96 -12.06 5.39 -28.47
CA GLU A 96 -10.70 4.96 -28.81
C GLU A 96 -10.45 3.49 -28.48
N GLY A 97 -9.93 2.74 -29.44
CA GLY A 97 -9.45 1.36 -29.28
C GLY A 97 -10.44 0.42 -28.59
N THR A 98 -10.00 -0.20 -27.49
CA THR A 98 -10.79 -1.17 -26.71
C THR A 98 -11.33 -0.59 -25.40
N THR A 99 -11.20 0.70 -25.16
CA THR A 99 -11.52 1.36 -23.89
C THR A 99 -12.96 1.09 -23.47
N LEU A 100 -13.94 1.28 -24.36
CA LEU A 100 -15.34 1.03 -24.03
C LEU A 100 -15.59 -0.41 -23.57
N ARG A 101 -15.00 -1.39 -24.25
CA ARG A 101 -15.14 -2.81 -23.87
C ARG A 101 -14.53 -3.10 -22.51
N GLU A 102 -13.36 -2.52 -22.25
CA GLU A 102 -12.64 -2.69 -20.98
C GLU A 102 -13.44 -2.12 -19.81
N VAL A 103 -13.87 -0.85 -19.90
CA VAL A 103 -14.55 -0.17 -18.79
C VAL A 103 -16.01 -0.64 -18.57
N ALA A 104 -16.59 -1.33 -19.56
CA ALA A 104 -17.91 -1.93 -19.46
C ALA A 104 -17.88 -3.37 -18.90
N SER A 105 -16.70 -3.92 -18.64
CA SER A 105 -16.55 -5.28 -18.11
C SER A 105 -17.09 -5.39 -16.67
N ALA A 106 -17.47 -6.61 -16.26
CA ALA A 106 -18.08 -6.89 -14.97
C ALA A 106 -17.20 -6.45 -13.78
N LYS A 107 -15.88 -6.55 -13.91
CA LYS A 107 -14.91 -6.08 -12.87
C LYS A 107 -14.94 -4.58 -12.61
N HIS A 108 -15.68 -3.80 -13.43
CA HIS A 108 -15.85 -2.35 -13.32
C HIS A 108 -17.33 -1.95 -13.13
N ALA A 109 -18.17 -2.88 -12.71
CA ALA A 109 -19.61 -2.67 -12.49
C ALA A 109 -19.95 -1.91 -11.19
N HIS A 110 -18.95 -1.43 -10.47
CA HIS A 110 -19.05 -0.62 -9.25
C HIS A 110 -18.13 0.60 -9.33
N PRO A 111 -18.29 1.61 -8.45
CA PRO A 111 -17.36 2.72 -8.37
C PRO A 111 -15.93 2.22 -8.08
N LYS A 112 -15.00 2.55 -8.96
CA LYS A 112 -13.61 2.10 -8.88
C LYS A 112 -12.67 3.23 -9.27
N TYR A 113 -11.73 3.54 -8.40
CA TYR A 113 -10.80 4.66 -8.52
C TYR A 113 -9.37 4.19 -8.28
N CYS A 114 -8.43 4.70 -9.05
CA CYS A 114 -7.00 4.47 -8.80
C CYS A 114 -6.27 5.81 -8.66
N LEU A 115 -5.56 5.98 -7.56
CA LEU A 115 -4.75 7.13 -7.25
C LEU A 115 -3.28 6.78 -7.56
N LYS A 116 -2.82 7.18 -8.76
CA LYS A 116 -1.42 7.03 -9.15
C LYS A 116 -0.61 8.13 -8.47
N MET A 117 0.08 7.77 -7.41
CA MET A 117 0.91 8.66 -6.61
C MET A 117 2.27 8.02 -6.34
N ALA A 118 3.35 8.78 -6.52
CA ALA A 118 4.71 8.30 -6.29
C ALA A 118 4.90 7.80 -4.86
N THR A 119 5.83 6.87 -4.69
CA THR A 119 6.23 6.40 -3.34
C THR A 119 6.81 7.56 -2.54
N GLY A 120 6.54 7.61 -1.23
CA GLY A 120 7.00 8.69 -0.35
C GLY A 120 6.15 9.97 -0.40
N THR A 121 5.05 10.00 -1.16
CA THR A 121 4.17 11.19 -1.26
C THR A 121 2.96 11.13 -0.34
N GLY A 122 2.96 10.29 0.68
CA GLY A 122 1.91 10.24 1.69
C GLY A 122 0.57 9.69 1.22
N LYS A 123 0.57 8.62 0.40
CA LYS A 123 -0.65 7.87 0.00
C LYS A 123 -1.53 7.52 1.19
N THR A 124 -0.93 7.09 2.30
CA THR A 124 -1.63 6.72 3.54
C THR A 124 -2.44 7.89 4.13
N TRP A 125 -1.94 9.12 4.05
CA TRP A 125 -2.70 10.29 4.51
C TRP A 125 -3.91 10.59 3.64
N VAL A 126 -3.80 10.37 2.32
CA VAL A 126 -4.97 10.47 1.42
C VAL A 126 -6.00 9.40 1.76
N LEU A 127 -5.55 8.16 2.00
CA LEU A 127 -6.42 7.07 2.44
C LEU A 127 -7.17 7.44 3.73
N GLN A 128 -6.46 7.96 4.73
CA GLN A 128 -7.05 8.41 6.00
C GLN A 128 -8.07 9.53 5.80
N ALA A 129 -7.75 10.53 4.97
CA ALA A 129 -8.67 11.63 4.65
C ALA A 129 -9.95 11.11 3.96
N LEU A 130 -9.84 10.19 3.00
CA LEU A 130 -10.98 9.59 2.31
C LEU A 130 -11.82 8.70 3.24
N LEU A 131 -11.20 7.97 4.15
CA LEU A 131 -11.91 7.20 5.18
C LEU A 131 -12.70 8.13 6.12
N ILE A 132 -12.06 9.19 6.61
CA ILE A 132 -12.69 10.18 7.48
C ILE A 132 -13.87 10.85 6.78
N TRP A 133 -13.70 11.24 5.53
CA TRP A 133 -14.76 11.82 4.71
C TRP A 133 -15.96 10.87 4.59
N GLN A 134 -15.75 9.60 4.27
CA GLN A 134 -16.78 8.58 4.18
C GLN A 134 -17.50 8.38 5.52
N LEU A 135 -16.73 8.22 6.59
CA LEU A 135 -17.25 7.98 7.94
C LEU A 135 -18.13 9.13 8.44
N LEU A 136 -17.67 10.36 8.31
CA LEU A 136 -18.39 11.53 8.85
C LEU A 136 -19.69 11.78 8.07
N ASN A 137 -19.68 11.60 6.74
CA ASN A 137 -20.91 11.68 5.94
C ASN A 137 -21.91 10.57 6.28
N ALA A 138 -21.44 9.32 6.46
CA ALA A 138 -22.29 8.23 6.90
C ALA A 138 -22.88 8.48 8.30
N ASN A 139 -22.13 9.11 9.21
CA ASN A 139 -22.62 9.49 10.53
C ASN A 139 -23.68 10.59 10.44
N ALA A 140 -23.47 11.61 9.61
CA ALA A 140 -24.43 12.71 9.39
C ALA A 140 -25.74 12.20 8.79
N ALA A 141 -25.68 11.34 7.77
CA ALA A 141 -26.85 10.70 7.17
C ALA A 141 -27.65 9.89 8.22
N ARG A 142 -26.97 9.11 9.05
CA ARG A 142 -27.61 8.33 10.12
C ARG A 142 -28.25 9.21 11.18
N ALA A 143 -27.60 10.30 11.60
CA ALA A 143 -28.16 11.24 12.53
C ALA A 143 -29.44 11.91 12.02
N ALA A 144 -29.53 12.14 10.71
CA ALA A 144 -30.71 12.65 10.01
C ALA A 144 -31.78 11.57 9.72
N VAL A 145 -31.57 10.32 10.17
CA VAL A 145 -32.44 9.16 9.86
C VAL A 145 -32.59 8.96 8.34
N ALA A 146 -31.58 9.38 7.58
CA ALA A 146 -31.50 9.24 6.13
C ALA A 146 -30.52 8.14 5.75
N VAL A 147 -30.75 7.50 4.60
CA VAL A 147 -29.81 6.54 4.02
C VAL A 147 -29.21 7.17 2.77
N ASP A 148 -27.93 7.49 2.82
CA ASP A 148 -27.17 7.91 1.64
C ASP A 148 -26.26 6.76 1.21
N PRO A 149 -26.57 6.08 0.09
CA PRO A 149 -25.82 4.90 -0.36
C PRO A 149 -24.41 5.23 -0.87
N ARG A 150 -24.03 6.51 -0.92
CA ARG A 150 -22.69 6.93 -1.29
C ARG A 150 -21.67 6.73 -0.16
N PHE A 151 -22.12 6.70 1.09
CA PHE A 151 -21.26 6.71 2.26
C PHE A 151 -21.45 5.48 3.13
N THR A 152 -20.35 5.02 3.74
CA THR A 152 -20.30 3.81 4.55
C THR A 152 -19.55 4.03 5.87
N ARG A 153 -19.75 3.10 6.79
CA ARG A 153 -18.95 2.92 8.01
C ARG A 153 -18.17 1.62 8.01
N ASN A 154 -18.18 0.91 6.89
CA ASN A 154 -17.48 -0.35 6.73
C ASN A 154 -16.29 -0.16 5.78
N PHE A 155 -15.10 -0.39 6.29
CA PHE A 155 -13.85 -0.19 5.57
C PHE A 155 -13.00 -1.44 5.63
N LEU A 156 -12.41 -1.80 4.49
CA LEU A 156 -11.40 -2.82 4.36
C LEU A 156 -10.14 -2.19 3.76
N ILE A 157 -9.02 -2.32 4.45
CA ILE A 157 -7.71 -1.89 3.95
C ILE A 157 -6.89 -3.14 3.70
N VAL A 158 -6.42 -3.30 2.46
CA VAL A 158 -5.68 -4.48 2.02
C VAL A 158 -4.25 -4.09 1.66
N ALA A 159 -3.29 -4.76 2.28
CA ALA A 159 -1.87 -4.61 2.04
C ALA A 159 -1.32 -5.75 1.18
N PRO A 160 -0.26 -5.52 0.36
CA PRO A 160 0.36 -6.59 -0.43
C PRO A 160 1.16 -7.59 0.41
N GLY A 161 1.72 -7.17 1.54
CA GLY A 161 2.57 -7.99 2.39
C GLY A 161 2.62 -7.51 3.83
N LEU A 162 3.37 -8.23 4.68
CA LEU A 162 3.42 -7.97 6.13
C LEU A 162 4.02 -6.61 6.49
N ILE A 163 5.01 -6.12 5.75
CA ILE A 163 5.66 -4.83 6.00
C ILE A 163 4.66 -3.68 5.85
N VAL A 164 3.92 -3.69 4.74
CA VAL A 164 2.89 -2.67 4.48
C VAL A 164 1.72 -2.81 5.45
N TYR A 165 1.33 -4.04 5.78
CA TYR A 165 0.30 -4.34 6.77
C TYR A 165 0.65 -3.74 8.15
N ASP A 166 1.85 -3.99 8.65
CA ASP A 166 2.30 -3.45 9.93
C ASP A 166 2.33 -1.92 9.94
N ARG A 167 2.79 -1.31 8.84
CA ARG A 167 2.79 0.15 8.67
C ARG A 167 1.38 0.72 8.69
N LEU A 168 0.42 0.07 8.06
CA LEU A 168 -0.99 0.48 8.09
C LEU A 168 -1.58 0.36 9.50
N LEU A 169 -1.26 -0.73 10.22
CA LEU A 169 -1.64 -0.84 11.63
C LEU A 169 -1.03 0.29 12.47
N ASP A 170 0.25 0.63 12.26
CA ASP A 170 0.88 1.74 12.96
C ASP A 170 0.20 3.09 12.65
N ALA A 171 -0.18 3.32 11.39
CA ALA A 171 -0.84 4.55 10.97
C ALA A 171 -2.23 4.75 11.61
N PHE A 172 -2.98 3.67 11.86
CA PHE A 172 -4.32 3.75 12.46
C PHE A 172 -4.35 3.44 13.95
N CYS A 173 -3.60 2.45 14.42
CA CYS A 173 -3.67 1.96 15.80
C CYS A 173 -2.51 2.46 16.66
N GLY A 174 -1.48 3.05 16.05
CA GLY A 174 -0.24 3.45 16.70
C GLY A 174 0.78 2.32 16.80
N LYS A 175 1.98 2.73 17.19
CA LYS A 175 3.15 1.85 17.26
C LYS A 175 2.99 0.81 18.38
N LEU A 176 3.49 -0.39 18.12
CA LEU A 176 3.50 -1.48 19.09
C LEU A 176 4.64 -1.25 20.11
N GLN A 177 4.31 -1.12 21.39
CA GLN A 177 5.26 -0.94 22.49
C GLN A 177 4.93 -1.95 23.58
N ALA A 178 5.89 -2.80 23.95
CA ALA A 178 5.72 -3.84 24.96
C ALA A 178 4.45 -4.72 24.76
N GLY A 179 4.10 -5.04 23.50
CA GLY A 179 2.94 -5.86 23.16
C GLY A 179 1.60 -5.10 23.11
N VAL A 180 1.58 -3.80 23.38
CA VAL A 180 0.38 -2.96 23.31
C VAL A 180 0.58 -1.83 22.29
N ARG A 181 -0.46 -1.54 21.49
CA ARG A 181 -0.43 -0.43 20.56
C ARG A 181 -0.84 0.88 21.26
N ASP A 182 0.02 1.89 21.13
CA ASP A 182 -0.25 3.23 21.65
C ASP A 182 -0.88 4.10 20.57
N PHE A 183 -2.21 4.27 20.64
CA PHE A 183 -2.98 5.07 19.68
C PHE A 183 -2.47 6.51 19.54
N SER A 184 -1.90 7.10 20.59
CA SER A 184 -1.37 8.48 20.53
C SER A 184 -0.22 8.62 19.52
N THR A 185 0.44 7.52 19.17
CA THR A 185 1.52 7.46 18.17
C THR A 185 1.03 7.20 16.75
N SER A 186 -0.27 6.96 16.54
CA SER A 186 -0.86 6.78 15.21
C SER A 186 -0.83 8.08 14.41
N ASP A 187 -0.82 7.98 13.08
CA ASP A 187 -0.87 9.16 12.21
C ASP A 187 -2.17 9.94 12.42
N VAL A 188 -3.30 9.26 12.60
CA VAL A 188 -4.61 9.88 12.84
C VAL A 188 -4.59 10.75 14.09
N ALA A 189 -3.91 10.32 15.16
CA ALA A 189 -3.81 11.09 16.40
C ALA A 189 -2.72 12.18 16.32
N ARG A 190 -1.53 11.85 15.83
CA ARG A 190 -0.38 12.78 15.75
C ARG A 190 -0.62 13.95 14.80
N TYR A 191 -1.33 13.71 13.72
CA TYR A 191 -1.64 14.70 12.69
C TYR A 191 -3.13 15.07 12.69
N ALA A 192 -3.80 14.96 13.83
CA ALA A 192 -5.23 15.21 13.96
C ALA A 192 -5.64 16.59 13.43
N GLU A 193 -4.81 17.62 13.64
CA GLU A 193 -5.07 18.98 13.13
C GLU A 193 -5.10 19.06 11.59
N LEU A 194 -4.36 18.18 10.91
CA LEU A 194 -4.41 18.09 9.44
C LEU A 194 -5.77 17.54 8.99
N PHE A 195 -6.26 16.51 9.66
CA PHE A 195 -7.44 15.75 9.21
C PHE A 195 -8.75 16.35 9.67
N LEU A 196 -8.80 16.91 10.90
CA LEU A 196 -10.05 17.16 11.61
C LEU A 196 -10.04 18.44 12.45
N PRO A 197 -11.12 19.24 12.40
CA PRO A 197 -11.39 20.22 13.43
C PRO A 197 -11.53 19.53 14.81
N GLU A 198 -11.19 20.25 15.86
CA GLU A 198 -11.13 19.70 17.23
C GLU A 198 -12.42 19.00 17.65
N GLY A 199 -13.58 19.58 17.32
CA GLY A 199 -14.89 19.04 17.69
C GLY A 199 -15.24 17.69 17.07
N LEU A 200 -14.55 17.26 15.98
CA LEU A 200 -14.80 15.99 15.31
C LEU A 200 -13.79 14.89 15.68
N ARG A 201 -12.68 15.24 16.37
CA ARG A 201 -11.59 14.31 16.67
C ARG A 201 -12.05 13.10 17.47
N GLU A 202 -12.76 13.33 18.58
CA GLU A 202 -13.22 12.23 19.44
C GLU A 202 -14.19 11.27 18.74
N THR A 203 -15.00 11.76 17.81
CA THR A 203 -15.88 10.91 16.98
C THR A 203 -15.06 9.95 16.12
N VAL A 204 -14.02 10.44 15.45
CA VAL A 204 -13.16 9.61 14.58
C VAL A 204 -12.26 8.71 15.42
N PHE A 205 -11.65 9.22 16.49
CA PHE A 205 -10.79 8.44 17.39
C PHE A 205 -11.57 7.30 18.06
N GLY A 206 -12.78 7.59 18.53
CA GLY A 206 -13.67 6.58 19.10
C GLY A 206 -14.05 5.51 18.08
N PHE A 207 -14.31 5.91 16.81
CA PHE A 207 -14.59 4.97 15.76
C PHE A 207 -13.38 4.07 15.47
N VAL A 208 -12.20 4.63 15.28
CA VAL A 208 -10.97 3.84 14.98
C VAL A 208 -10.69 2.87 16.12
N ARG A 209 -10.63 3.36 17.37
CA ARG A 209 -10.36 2.51 18.54
C ARG A 209 -11.38 1.39 18.75
N GLY A 210 -12.65 1.67 18.48
CA GLY A 210 -13.75 0.73 18.74
C GLY A 210 -14.04 -0.27 17.61
N ASN A 211 -13.62 0.03 16.37
CA ASN A 211 -14.03 -0.75 15.20
C ASN A 211 -12.86 -1.31 14.38
N VAL A 212 -11.61 -1.03 14.77
CA VAL A 212 -10.45 -1.61 14.09
C VAL A 212 -10.38 -3.11 14.37
N CYS A 213 -10.18 -3.88 13.30
CA CYS A 213 -9.92 -5.31 13.33
C CYS A 213 -8.62 -5.60 12.57
N ALA A 214 -7.67 -6.23 13.26
CA ALA A 214 -6.51 -6.83 12.63
C ALA A 214 -6.94 -8.08 11.84
N LYS A 215 -6.07 -8.61 11.00
CA LYS A 215 -6.37 -9.75 10.10
C LYS A 215 -7.05 -10.93 10.79
N ASP A 216 -6.62 -11.25 12.03
CA ASP A 216 -7.12 -12.40 12.80
C ASP A 216 -8.41 -12.09 13.58
N GLU A 217 -8.85 -10.84 13.61
CA GLU A 217 -10.04 -10.37 14.33
C GLU A 217 -11.26 -10.17 13.42
N ILE A 218 -11.07 -10.18 12.08
CA ILE A 218 -12.16 -9.89 11.12
C ILE A 218 -13.24 -10.97 11.19
N GLY A 219 -14.48 -10.54 11.45
CA GLY A 219 -15.63 -11.45 11.62
C GLY A 219 -15.73 -12.13 12.99
N LEU A 220 -14.70 -12.01 13.82
CA LEU A 220 -14.66 -12.60 15.18
C LEU A 220 -14.83 -11.54 16.27
N LYS A 221 -14.20 -10.39 16.12
CA LYS A 221 -14.31 -9.28 17.06
C LYS A 221 -15.64 -8.56 16.90
N ALA A 222 -16.36 -8.40 18.00
CA ALA A 222 -17.53 -7.54 18.02
C ALA A 222 -17.12 -6.09 17.82
N THR A 223 -17.52 -5.53 16.70
CA THR A 223 -17.36 -4.10 16.43
C THR A 223 -18.64 -3.35 16.78
N GLY A 224 -18.53 -2.07 17.03
CA GLY A 224 -19.68 -1.22 17.28
C GLY A 224 -20.49 -0.97 16.00
N ASN A 225 -20.69 0.29 15.67
CA ASN A 225 -21.46 0.68 14.49
C ASN A 225 -20.58 0.86 13.25
N GLY A 226 -19.98 -0.20 12.73
CA GLY A 226 -19.14 -0.19 11.54
C GLY A 226 -17.92 -1.09 11.69
N LEU A 227 -17.08 -1.11 10.67
CA LEU A 227 -15.89 -1.95 10.58
C LEU A 227 -14.71 -1.14 10.03
N LEU A 228 -13.53 -1.29 10.61
CA LEU A 228 -12.25 -0.90 10.03
C LEU A 228 -11.33 -2.12 10.02
N ALA A 229 -11.45 -2.93 8.99
CA ALA A 229 -10.63 -4.13 8.82
C ALA A 229 -9.32 -3.78 8.13
N ILE A 230 -8.19 -4.21 8.67
CA ILE A 230 -6.86 -4.09 8.06
C ILE A 230 -6.30 -5.50 7.89
N THR A 231 -5.97 -5.87 6.66
CA THR A 231 -5.50 -7.22 6.33
C THR A 231 -4.43 -7.20 5.24
N ASN A 232 -3.82 -8.35 5.00
CA ASN A 232 -3.07 -8.61 3.78
C ASN A 232 -3.94 -9.46 2.84
N TRP A 233 -3.63 -9.44 1.54
CA TRP A 233 -4.44 -10.09 0.52
C TRP A 233 -4.50 -11.63 0.67
N HIS A 234 -3.47 -12.26 1.25
CA HIS A 234 -3.43 -13.72 1.45
C HIS A 234 -4.59 -14.26 2.29
N LEU A 235 -5.14 -13.43 3.19
CA LEU A 235 -6.29 -13.82 3.98
C LEU A 235 -7.59 -13.86 3.17
N LEU A 236 -7.62 -13.15 2.04
CA LEU A 236 -8.77 -13.08 1.14
C LEU A 236 -8.72 -14.17 0.06
N ALA A 237 -7.60 -14.89 -0.10
CA ALA A 237 -7.49 -15.99 -1.06
C ALA A 237 -8.43 -17.15 -0.68
N GLU A 238 -9.05 -17.78 -1.68
CA GLU A 238 -9.89 -18.97 -1.45
C GLU A 238 -9.05 -20.15 -0.95
N ALA A 239 -9.65 -20.99 -0.08
CA ALA A 239 -8.94 -22.06 0.59
C ALA A 239 -8.39 -23.14 -0.36
N ASP A 240 -8.95 -23.28 -1.55
CA ASP A 240 -8.63 -24.35 -2.52
C ASP A 240 -7.40 -24.06 -3.40
N GLU A 241 -6.91 -22.81 -3.46
CA GLU A 241 -5.78 -22.42 -4.32
C GLU A 241 -4.54 -21.95 -3.56
N ALA A 242 -4.60 -21.88 -2.22
CA ALA A 242 -3.43 -21.57 -1.41
C ALA A 242 -2.50 -22.78 -1.37
N VAL A 243 -1.49 -22.79 -2.25
CA VAL A 243 -0.29 -23.60 -2.01
C VAL A 243 0.27 -23.14 -0.67
N ASP A 244 0.30 -24.04 0.31
CA ASP A 244 0.84 -23.78 1.64
C ASP A 244 2.28 -23.25 1.48
N GLU A 245 2.64 -22.16 2.13
CA GLU A 245 4.00 -21.61 2.15
C GLU A 245 5.07 -22.64 2.60
N ALA A 246 4.61 -23.82 3.05
CA ALA A 246 5.43 -24.96 3.44
C ALA A 246 5.55 -26.06 2.38
N GLY A 247 4.99 -25.91 1.17
CA GLY A 247 5.05 -26.92 0.11
C GLY A 247 4.25 -28.20 0.39
N ILE A 248 3.28 -28.14 1.27
CA ILE A 248 2.37 -29.27 1.58
C ILE A 248 1.09 -29.07 0.75
N GLU A 249 0.83 -29.95 -0.20
CA GLU A 249 -0.43 -29.97 -0.96
C GLU A 249 -1.63 -30.04 0.00
N ALA A 250 -2.55 -29.10 -0.14
CA ALA A 250 -3.77 -29.06 0.65
C ALA A 250 -4.67 -30.26 0.25
N PRO A 251 -5.12 -31.10 1.19
CA PRO A 251 -6.14 -32.09 0.90
C PRO A 251 -7.46 -31.39 0.56
N GLY A 252 -8.13 -31.83 -0.52
CA GLY A 252 -9.31 -31.21 -1.10
C GLY A 252 -10.49 -31.01 -0.15
N ALA A 253 -11.47 -30.24 -0.66
CA ALA A 253 -12.80 -29.83 -0.16
C ALA A 253 -13.00 -29.58 1.34
N PRO A 254 -13.70 -28.50 1.74
CA PRO A 254 -13.99 -28.23 3.14
C PRO A 254 -14.76 -29.40 3.75
N LEU A 255 -14.19 -30.01 4.78
CA LEU A 255 -14.83 -31.06 5.54
C LEU A 255 -15.98 -30.46 6.36
N GLU A 256 -17.14 -31.10 6.36
CA GLU A 256 -18.25 -30.75 7.25
C GLU A 256 -17.76 -30.71 8.70
N PRO A 257 -18.21 -29.75 9.53
CA PRO A 257 -17.77 -29.62 10.93
C PRO A 257 -17.85 -30.92 11.75
N GLN A 258 -18.82 -31.78 11.46
CA GLN A 258 -18.97 -33.07 12.08
C GLN A 258 -17.87 -34.06 11.68
N GLN A 259 -17.34 -33.98 10.46
CA GLN A 259 -16.24 -34.82 9.99
C GLN A 259 -14.91 -34.39 10.59
N VAL A 260 -14.73 -33.07 10.79
CA VAL A 260 -13.56 -32.52 11.48
C VAL A 260 -13.54 -32.94 12.94
N ILE A 261 -14.67 -32.86 13.64
CA ILE A 261 -14.81 -33.29 15.03
C ILE A 261 -14.60 -34.80 15.15
N ALA A 262 -15.15 -35.60 14.24
CA ALA A 262 -14.97 -37.06 14.26
C ALA A 262 -13.53 -37.47 13.93
N GLY A 263 -12.80 -36.71 13.13
CA GLY A 263 -11.36 -36.93 12.85
C GLY A 263 -10.43 -36.51 13.99
N LEU A 264 -10.92 -35.65 14.89
CA LEU A 264 -10.16 -35.13 16.03
C LEU A 264 -10.38 -35.94 17.31
N LEU A 265 -11.41 -36.78 17.37
CA LEU A 265 -11.72 -37.63 18.52
C LEU A 265 -11.64 -39.13 18.13
N PRO A 266 -10.88 -39.97 18.89
CA PRO A 266 -10.14 -39.64 20.10
C PRO A 266 -8.67 -39.27 19.82
N LEU A 267 -8.26 -38.11 20.26
CA LEU A 267 -6.84 -37.76 20.29
C LEU A 267 -6.13 -38.65 21.30
N SER A 268 -5.18 -39.46 20.85
CA SER A 268 -4.28 -40.16 21.75
C SER A 268 -3.52 -39.16 22.61
N PRO A 269 -3.56 -39.25 23.94
CA PRO A 269 -2.84 -38.32 24.80
C PRO A 269 -1.36 -38.24 24.39
N GLY A 270 -0.87 -37.04 24.06
CA GLY A 270 0.54 -36.75 23.81
C GLY A 270 0.99 -36.62 22.36
N ARG A 271 0.10 -36.63 21.34
CA ARG A 271 0.46 -36.45 19.93
C ARG A 271 -0.21 -35.29 19.16
N ALA A 272 -0.85 -34.36 19.82
CA ALA A 272 -1.27 -33.13 19.21
C ALA A 272 -0.05 -32.18 19.12
N THR A 273 0.66 -32.20 18.00
CA THR A 273 1.58 -31.13 17.69
C THR A 273 0.72 -29.94 17.27
N GLY A 274 0.92 -28.75 17.90
CA GLY A 274 0.09 -27.55 17.74
C GLY A 274 -0.10 -27.06 16.30
N ASN A 275 0.74 -27.50 15.37
CA ASN A 275 0.69 -27.16 13.95
C ASN A 275 -0.59 -27.61 13.22
N SER A 276 -1.22 -28.72 13.60
CA SER A 276 -2.42 -29.23 12.91
C SER A 276 -3.68 -28.44 13.25
N LEU A 277 -3.82 -27.99 14.50
CA LEU A 277 -4.94 -27.15 14.93
C LEU A 277 -4.80 -25.72 14.38
N GLU A 278 -3.60 -25.15 14.39
CA GLU A 278 -3.34 -23.83 13.79
C GLU A 278 -3.63 -23.80 12.28
N VAL A 279 -3.32 -24.88 11.55
CA VAL A 279 -3.63 -24.98 10.10
C VAL A 279 -5.14 -25.10 9.87
N LEU A 280 -5.86 -25.85 10.68
CA LEU A 280 -7.33 -25.96 10.62
C LEU A 280 -7.99 -24.62 10.97
N ASP A 281 -7.57 -23.96 12.02
CA ASP A 281 -8.09 -22.64 12.43
C ASP A 281 -7.85 -21.59 11.35
N ARG A 282 -6.69 -21.59 10.70
CA ARG A 282 -6.38 -20.67 9.59
C ARG A 282 -7.27 -20.91 8.37
N ARG A 283 -7.60 -22.16 8.03
CA ARG A 283 -8.51 -22.49 6.91
C ARG A 283 -9.95 -22.06 7.19
N TYR A 284 -10.43 -22.33 8.40
CA TYR A 284 -11.76 -21.87 8.82
C TYR A 284 -11.84 -20.35 8.86
N ALA A 285 -10.81 -19.68 9.33
CA ALA A 285 -10.76 -18.22 9.38
C ALA A 285 -10.79 -17.59 7.98
N ARG A 286 -10.10 -18.16 6.97
CA ARG A 286 -10.04 -17.62 5.61
C ARG A 286 -11.41 -17.59 4.91
N GLY A 287 -12.12 -18.71 4.86
CA GLY A 287 -13.46 -18.76 4.29
C GLY A 287 -14.46 -17.88 5.04
N GLY A 288 -14.41 -17.89 6.37
CA GLY A 288 -15.27 -17.08 7.22
C GLY A 288 -15.08 -15.57 7.07
N VAL A 289 -13.84 -15.09 6.85
CA VAL A 289 -13.55 -13.68 6.60
C VAL A 289 -14.16 -13.21 5.28
N LEU A 290 -13.98 -13.97 4.21
CA LEU A 290 -14.51 -13.63 2.89
C LEU A 290 -16.04 -13.60 2.91
N ASP A 291 -16.67 -14.60 3.52
CA ASP A 291 -18.13 -14.68 3.67
C ASP A 291 -18.69 -13.55 4.55
N TYR A 292 -18.01 -13.21 5.63
CA TYR A 292 -18.37 -12.08 6.48
C TYR A 292 -18.35 -10.76 5.69
N LEU A 293 -17.28 -10.49 4.93
CA LEU A 293 -17.15 -9.28 4.12
C LEU A 293 -18.18 -9.25 2.96
N ALA A 294 -18.44 -10.41 2.34
CA ALA A 294 -19.48 -10.55 1.32
C ALA A 294 -20.88 -10.31 1.88
N GLY A 295 -21.13 -10.69 3.13
CA GLY A 295 -22.42 -10.45 3.82
C GLY A 295 -22.68 -9.01 4.23
N LEU A 296 -21.67 -8.11 4.23
CA LEU A 296 -21.89 -6.69 4.53
C LEU A 296 -22.74 -6.02 3.45
N THR A 297 -23.63 -5.11 3.83
CA THR A 297 -24.52 -4.38 2.92
C THR A 297 -23.80 -3.34 2.07
N ASP A 298 -22.74 -2.77 2.61
CA ASP A 298 -21.93 -1.73 2.00
C ASP A 298 -20.47 -1.88 2.45
N LEU A 299 -19.52 -1.46 1.63
CA LEU A 299 -18.10 -1.55 1.93
C LEU A 299 -17.28 -0.62 1.03
N VAL A 300 -16.35 0.12 1.61
CA VAL A 300 -15.25 0.75 0.87
C VAL A 300 -13.97 -0.05 1.09
N VAL A 301 -13.34 -0.44 -0.01
CA VAL A 301 -12.06 -1.16 0.01
C VAL A 301 -10.95 -0.22 -0.46
N PHE A 302 -9.91 -0.11 0.35
CA PHE A 302 -8.68 0.59 0.02
C PHE A 302 -7.57 -0.44 -0.20
N ASN A 303 -7.03 -0.51 -1.41
CA ASN A 303 -5.93 -1.41 -1.75
C ASN A 303 -4.63 -0.60 -1.82
N ASP A 304 -3.71 -0.84 -0.89
CA ASP A 304 -2.37 -0.23 -0.97
C ASP A 304 -1.48 -1.07 -1.89
N GLU A 305 -0.61 -0.41 -2.65
CA GLU A 305 0.25 -0.98 -3.71
C GLU A 305 -0.54 -1.90 -4.67
N ALA A 306 -1.66 -1.40 -5.16
CA ALA A 306 -2.67 -2.13 -5.93
C ALA A 306 -2.19 -2.70 -7.28
N HIS A 307 -0.97 -2.41 -7.71
CA HIS A 307 -0.40 -3.04 -8.91
C HIS A 307 -0.25 -4.56 -8.75
N HIS A 308 -0.18 -5.07 -7.52
CA HIS A 308 -0.19 -6.52 -7.27
C HIS A 308 -1.54 -7.19 -7.56
N ILE A 309 -2.64 -6.44 -7.60
CA ILE A 309 -3.98 -7.00 -7.92
C ILE A 309 -4.09 -7.43 -9.37
N HIS A 310 -3.25 -6.89 -10.25
CA HIS A 310 -3.41 -6.97 -11.69
C HIS A 310 -2.21 -7.63 -12.39
N GLU A 311 -1.39 -8.43 -11.70
CA GLU A 311 -0.26 -9.12 -12.32
C GLU A 311 -0.72 -10.14 -13.38
N VAL A 312 -0.18 -9.98 -14.60
CA VAL A 312 -0.38 -10.93 -15.71
C VAL A 312 0.65 -12.05 -15.59
N LYS A 313 0.22 -13.31 -15.44
CA LYS A 313 1.11 -14.47 -15.51
C LYS A 313 1.65 -14.68 -16.93
N LYS A 314 2.88 -15.19 -17.05
CA LYS A 314 3.76 -15.22 -18.24
C LYS A 314 3.28 -15.92 -19.51
N GLU A 315 2.11 -16.54 -19.57
CA GLU A 315 1.69 -17.40 -20.70
C GLU A 315 0.56 -16.83 -21.58
N GLY A 316 0.35 -15.51 -21.57
CA GLY A 316 -0.60 -14.88 -22.52
C GLY A 316 -2.07 -14.99 -22.13
N GLU A 317 -2.43 -15.73 -21.10
CA GLU A 317 -3.76 -15.72 -20.50
C GLU A 317 -3.79 -14.75 -19.35
N THR A 318 -4.71 -13.77 -19.43
CA THR A 318 -5.07 -12.88 -18.32
C THR A 318 -5.90 -13.66 -17.31
N THR A 319 -5.22 -14.40 -16.43
CA THR A 319 -5.90 -14.94 -15.25
C THR A 319 -6.09 -13.80 -14.25
N GLU A 320 -7.33 -13.58 -13.84
CA GLU A 320 -7.60 -12.71 -12.69
C GLU A 320 -6.83 -13.25 -11.49
N VAL A 321 -6.04 -12.38 -10.85
CA VAL A 321 -5.32 -12.71 -9.63
C VAL A 321 -6.33 -13.00 -8.52
N GLU A 322 -6.03 -13.93 -7.62
CA GLU A 322 -6.90 -14.33 -6.49
C GLU A 322 -7.44 -13.13 -5.70
N TRP A 323 -6.62 -12.12 -5.48
CA TRP A 323 -7.07 -10.89 -4.83
C TRP A 323 -8.25 -10.22 -5.56
N GLN A 324 -8.17 -10.08 -6.92
CA GLN A 324 -9.27 -9.49 -7.69
C GLN A 324 -10.52 -10.38 -7.68
N LYS A 325 -10.38 -11.70 -7.73
CA LYS A 325 -11.51 -12.64 -7.64
C LYS A 325 -12.24 -12.47 -6.30
N SER A 326 -11.49 -12.38 -5.20
CA SER A 326 -12.06 -12.16 -3.87
C SER A 326 -12.81 -10.83 -3.76
N LEU A 327 -12.24 -9.74 -4.33
CA LEU A 327 -12.92 -8.45 -4.39
C LEU A 327 -14.20 -8.50 -5.22
N SER A 328 -14.18 -9.21 -6.34
CA SER A 328 -15.36 -9.41 -7.21
C SER A 328 -16.47 -10.15 -6.47
N ARG A 329 -16.13 -11.20 -5.69
CA ARG A 329 -17.07 -11.93 -4.83
C ARG A 329 -17.64 -11.03 -3.72
N ILE A 330 -16.81 -10.23 -3.06
CA ILE A 330 -17.28 -9.28 -2.04
C ILE A 330 -18.21 -8.22 -2.65
N ALA A 331 -17.95 -7.77 -3.87
CA ALA A 331 -18.73 -6.74 -4.57
C ALA A 331 -20.10 -7.24 -5.06
N GLU A 332 -20.28 -8.56 -5.18
CA GLU A 332 -21.48 -9.16 -5.75
C GLU A 332 -22.74 -8.68 -5.04
N GLY A 333 -23.72 -8.22 -5.80
CA GLY A 333 -25.01 -7.71 -5.30
C GLY A 333 -24.97 -6.34 -4.61
N LYS A 334 -23.80 -5.74 -4.37
CA LYS A 334 -23.70 -4.44 -3.67
C LYS A 334 -23.84 -3.24 -4.60
N GLY A 335 -23.45 -3.38 -5.88
CA GLY A 335 -23.49 -2.29 -6.86
C GLY A 335 -22.75 -1.05 -6.35
N ARG A 336 -23.44 0.11 -6.33
CA ARG A 336 -22.85 1.38 -5.89
C ARG A 336 -22.39 1.40 -4.41
N ARG A 337 -22.89 0.50 -3.57
CA ARG A 337 -22.53 0.40 -2.15
C ARG A 337 -21.20 -0.33 -1.92
N PHE A 338 -20.60 -0.87 -2.97
CA PHE A 338 -19.22 -1.34 -2.97
C PHE A 338 -18.35 -0.34 -3.73
N VAL A 339 -17.33 0.19 -3.09
CA VAL A 339 -16.40 1.15 -3.68
C VAL A 339 -14.99 0.61 -3.55
N GLN A 340 -14.24 0.59 -4.63
CA GLN A 340 -12.83 0.21 -4.64
C GLN A 340 -11.96 1.43 -4.91
N VAL A 341 -10.98 1.65 -4.04
CA VAL A 341 -9.98 2.73 -4.16
C VAL A 341 -8.59 2.11 -4.12
N ASP A 342 -7.89 2.18 -5.23
CA ASP A 342 -6.58 1.61 -5.44
C ASP A 342 -5.50 2.69 -5.31
N PHE A 343 -4.45 2.41 -4.55
CA PHE A 343 -3.27 3.27 -4.41
C PHE A 343 -2.07 2.57 -5.03
N SER A 344 -1.38 3.22 -5.96
CA SER A 344 -0.14 2.67 -6.53
C SER A 344 0.72 3.77 -7.13
N ALA A 345 2.04 3.61 -7.06
CA ALA A 345 2.98 4.42 -7.83
C ALA A 345 3.07 3.97 -9.30
N THR A 346 2.79 2.69 -9.56
CA THR A 346 2.98 2.02 -10.85
C THR A 346 1.75 1.23 -11.30
N PRO A 347 0.56 1.88 -11.43
CA PRO A 347 -0.68 1.18 -11.77
C PRO A 347 -0.75 0.83 -13.26
N TYR A 348 0.10 -0.10 -13.68
CA TYR A 348 0.14 -0.63 -15.05
C TYR A 348 0.61 -2.08 -15.05
N ASN A 349 0.20 -2.81 -16.07
CA ASN A 349 0.72 -4.14 -16.38
C ASN A 349 1.74 -4.05 -17.51
N ASP A 350 2.82 -4.81 -17.40
CA ASP A 350 3.76 -5.04 -18.49
C ASP A 350 3.22 -6.16 -19.38
N VAL A 351 2.82 -5.82 -20.61
CA VAL A 351 2.24 -6.77 -21.58
C VAL A 351 3.20 -6.95 -22.75
N GLY A 352 3.40 -8.20 -23.17
CA GLY A 352 4.30 -8.57 -24.27
C GLY A 352 5.68 -9.03 -23.76
N ALA A 353 6.54 -9.43 -24.69
CA ALA A 353 7.88 -9.95 -24.41
C ALA A 353 8.96 -9.24 -25.23
N GLY A 354 10.18 -9.16 -24.72
CA GLY A 354 11.33 -8.59 -25.39
C GLY A 354 11.11 -7.15 -25.85
N LYS A 355 11.36 -6.86 -27.14
CA LYS A 355 11.21 -5.52 -27.72
C LYS A 355 9.75 -5.03 -27.85
N ASN A 356 8.77 -5.93 -27.72
CA ASN A 356 7.34 -5.64 -27.81
C ASN A 356 6.70 -5.41 -26.42
N LYS A 357 7.49 -5.32 -25.37
CA LYS A 357 7.00 -5.03 -24.02
C LYS A 357 6.44 -3.61 -23.96
N ARG A 358 5.17 -3.49 -23.56
CA ARG A 358 4.48 -2.20 -23.39
C ARG A 358 3.77 -2.13 -22.05
N LYS A 359 3.66 -0.93 -21.50
CA LYS A 359 2.89 -0.66 -20.28
C LYS A 359 1.43 -0.43 -20.66
N VAL A 360 0.53 -1.16 -20.01
CA VAL A 360 -0.91 -0.95 -20.10
C VAL A 360 -1.40 -0.44 -18.76
N PHE A 361 -1.76 0.84 -18.71
CA PHE A 361 -2.23 1.49 -17.50
C PHE A 361 -3.63 1.02 -17.11
N PHE A 362 -3.93 1.05 -15.82
CA PHE A 362 -5.26 0.75 -15.32
C PHE A 362 -6.28 1.79 -15.83
N PRO A 363 -7.44 1.36 -16.34
CA PRO A 363 -8.41 2.29 -16.91
C PRO A 363 -9.08 3.20 -15.87
N HIS A 364 -9.03 2.86 -14.59
CA HIS A 364 -9.67 3.60 -13.51
C HIS A 364 -8.75 4.59 -12.78
N ILE A 365 -7.61 4.95 -13.38
CA ILE A 365 -6.72 6.00 -12.83
C ILE A 365 -7.42 7.34 -12.93
N ILE A 366 -7.66 7.97 -11.76
CA ILE A 366 -8.31 9.28 -11.64
C ILE A 366 -7.35 10.41 -11.22
N VAL A 367 -6.13 10.07 -10.85
CA VAL A 367 -5.07 11.01 -10.45
C VAL A 367 -3.74 10.53 -10.98
N ASP A 368 -2.91 11.47 -11.45
CA ASP A 368 -1.53 11.21 -11.84
C ASP A 368 -0.61 12.21 -11.13
N PHE A 369 0.02 11.76 -10.05
CA PHE A 369 1.07 12.48 -9.35
C PHE A 369 2.34 11.62 -9.34
N ASP A 370 3.06 11.65 -10.44
CA ASP A 370 4.22 10.81 -10.70
C ASP A 370 5.47 11.22 -9.91
N LEU A 371 6.53 10.43 -10.03
CA LEU A 371 7.82 10.70 -9.38
C LEU A 371 8.40 12.05 -9.80
N GLN A 372 8.23 12.44 -11.05
CA GLN A 372 8.76 13.72 -11.55
C GLN A 372 8.04 14.92 -10.91
N ALA A 373 6.72 14.84 -10.76
CA ALA A 373 5.92 15.84 -10.06
C ALA A 373 6.32 15.92 -8.58
N ALA A 374 6.51 14.75 -7.92
CA ALA A 374 6.94 14.66 -6.52
C ALA A 374 8.34 15.26 -6.30
N MET A 375 9.29 15.01 -7.20
CA MET A 375 10.63 15.60 -7.17
C MET A 375 10.59 17.12 -7.36
N ARG A 376 9.81 17.61 -8.33
CA ARG A 376 9.63 19.08 -8.56
C ARG A 376 9.02 19.77 -7.35
N ALA A 377 8.12 19.11 -6.65
CA ALA A 377 7.51 19.60 -5.42
C ALA A 377 8.41 19.47 -4.17
N GLY A 378 9.62 18.90 -4.31
CA GLY A 378 10.56 18.70 -3.19
C GLY A 378 10.11 17.66 -2.16
N LEU A 379 9.16 16.79 -2.50
CA LEU A 379 8.59 15.79 -1.59
C LEU A 379 9.43 14.52 -1.50
N VAL A 380 10.17 14.22 -2.54
CA VAL A 380 11.06 13.06 -2.60
C VAL A 380 12.45 13.50 -3.02
N LYS A 381 13.46 12.75 -2.58
CA LYS A 381 14.85 13.02 -2.91
C LYS A 381 15.10 12.86 -4.42
N SER A 382 15.94 13.72 -4.96
CA SER A 382 16.46 13.55 -6.32
C SER A 382 17.48 12.43 -6.35
N LEU A 383 17.37 11.55 -7.35
CA LEU A 383 18.41 10.57 -7.64
C LEU A 383 19.64 11.27 -8.22
N VAL A 384 20.79 11.05 -7.60
CA VAL A 384 22.09 11.49 -8.10
C VAL A 384 22.91 10.27 -8.48
N LEU A 385 23.26 10.17 -9.76
CA LEU A 385 24.17 9.12 -10.22
C LEU A 385 25.61 9.59 -10.01
N ASP A 386 26.31 8.98 -9.06
CA ASP A 386 27.75 9.20 -8.87
C ASP A 386 28.53 8.42 -9.96
N ARG A 387 29.06 9.15 -10.94
CA ARG A 387 29.86 8.58 -12.03
C ARG A 387 31.34 8.83 -11.75
N ARG A 388 32.07 7.77 -11.49
CA ARG A 388 33.52 7.83 -11.38
C ARG A 388 34.14 7.46 -12.72
N LYS A 389 34.87 8.40 -13.34
CA LYS A 389 35.43 8.23 -14.69
C LYS A 389 36.46 7.07 -14.73
N GLU A 390 37.19 6.86 -13.65
CA GLU A 390 38.17 5.81 -13.51
C GLU A 390 37.56 4.40 -13.52
N ILE A 391 36.35 4.27 -13.02
CA ILE A 391 35.60 3.00 -12.93
C ILE A 391 34.74 2.77 -14.17
N GLY A 392 34.17 3.83 -14.72
CA GLY A 392 33.24 3.75 -15.87
C GLY A 392 33.88 3.30 -17.19
N ALA A 393 35.24 3.27 -17.25
CA ALA A 393 35.99 2.79 -18.41
C ALA A 393 36.33 1.30 -18.32
N LEU A 394 36.08 0.63 -17.18
CA LEU A 394 36.38 -0.78 -16.98
C LEU A 394 35.15 -1.65 -17.34
N PRO A 395 35.35 -2.74 -18.11
CA PRO A 395 34.27 -3.68 -18.42
C PRO A 395 34.02 -4.60 -17.21
N LEU A 396 33.50 -4.03 -16.12
CA LEU A 396 33.26 -4.75 -14.89
C LEU A 396 31.87 -5.35 -14.87
N ALA A 397 31.77 -6.64 -14.51
CA ALA A 397 30.49 -7.29 -14.29
C ALA A 397 29.80 -6.71 -13.04
N SER A 398 28.49 -6.43 -13.17
CA SER A 398 27.65 -5.95 -12.06
C SER A 398 26.92 -7.08 -11.32
N THR A 399 27.05 -8.32 -11.80
CA THR A 399 26.45 -9.53 -11.25
C THR A 399 27.50 -10.42 -10.63
N ALA A 400 27.10 -11.31 -9.72
CA ALA A 400 27.98 -12.30 -9.11
C ALA A 400 28.50 -13.29 -10.17
N GLU A 401 29.75 -13.71 -10.02
CA GLU A 401 30.32 -14.82 -10.75
C GLU A 401 29.86 -16.12 -10.10
N ARG A 402 29.62 -17.15 -10.93
CA ARG A 402 29.21 -18.48 -10.42
C ARG A 402 30.18 -19.53 -10.94
N ASP A 403 30.56 -20.45 -10.04
CA ASP A 403 31.36 -21.62 -10.41
C ASP A 403 30.52 -22.67 -11.16
N GLU A 404 31.14 -23.79 -11.53
CA GLU A 404 30.49 -24.90 -12.26
C GLU A 404 29.35 -25.54 -11.44
N ASP A 405 29.42 -25.45 -10.11
CA ASP A 405 28.40 -25.96 -9.18
C ASP A 405 27.31 -24.91 -8.87
N GLY A 406 27.41 -23.70 -9.45
CA GLY A 406 26.44 -22.61 -9.27
C GLY A 406 26.66 -21.78 -8.00
N ASN A 407 27.75 -22.01 -7.25
CA ASN A 407 28.05 -21.22 -6.05
C ASN A 407 28.49 -19.80 -6.43
N PRO A 408 27.90 -18.75 -5.84
CA PRO A 408 28.23 -17.38 -6.19
C PRO A 408 29.52 -16.92 -5.53
N THR A 409 30.25 -16.05 -6.23
CA THR A 409 31.32 -15.23 -5.70
C THR A 409 31.14 -13.79 -6.16
N LEU A 410 31.52 -12.82 -5.31
CA LEU A 410 31.44 -11.41 -5.69
C LEU A 410 32.41 -11.11 -6.83
N SER A 411 31.90 -10.61 -7.95
CA SER A 411 32.72 -10.12 -9.05
C SER A 411 33.54 -8.90 -8.62
N GLU A 412 34.63 -8.60 -9.35
CA GLU A 412 35.40 -7.40 -9.08
C GLU A 412 34.59 -6.13 -9.25
N GLY A 413 33.65 -6.12 -10.20
CA GLY A 413 32.73 -5.00 -10.37
C GLY A 413 31.83 -4.76 -9.17
N GLN A 414 31.28 -5.81 -8.57
CA GLN A 414 30.51 -5.71 -7.33
C GLN A 414 31.38 -5.18 -6.18
N ARG A 415 32.60 -5.71 -5.99
CA ARG A 415 33.52 -5.26 -4.95
C ARG A 415 33.84 -3.77 -5.10
N VAL A 416 34.10 -3.31 -6.32
CA VAL A 416 34.37 -1.90 -6.61
C VAL A 416 33.14 -1.02 -6.29
N MET A 417 31.96 -1.45 -6.66
CA MET A 417 30.73 -0.72 -6.33
C MET A 417 30.51 -0.63 -4.82
N LEU A 418 30.69 -1.73 -4.08
CA LEU A 418 30.52 -1.76 -2.62
C LEU A 418 31.53 -0.84 -1.92
N ARG A 419 32.80 -0.85 -2.34
CA ARG A 419 33.86 0.08 -1.83
C ARG A 419 33.47 1.53 -2.11
N ALA A 420 33.03 1.84 -3.32
CA ALA A 420 32.65 3.19 -3.70
C ALA A 420 31.41 3.68 -2.92
N GLY A 421 30.40 2.82 -2.77
CA GLY A 421 29.20 3.11 -1.98
C GLY A 421 29.56 3.37 -0.51
N PHE A 422 30.36 2.52 0.10
CA PHE A 422 30.75 2.69 1.49
C PHE A 422 31.62 3.93 1.72
N ALA A 423 32.51 4.26 0.80
CA ALA A 423 33.27 5.52 0.85
C ALA A 423 32.36 6.75 0.77
N LYS A 424 31.27 6.68 -0.03
CA LYS A 424 30.25 7.71 -0.08
C LYS A 424 29.48 7.81 1.24
N LEU A 425 29.10 6.67 1.83
CA LEU A 425 28.42 6.64 3.13
C LEU A 425 29.26 7.35 4.20
N LYS A 426 30.55 7.01 4.34
CA LYS A 426 31.46 7.66 5.31
C LYS A 426 31.51 9.17 5.17
N LYS A 427 31.52 9.67 3.92
CA LYS A 427 31.46 11.11 3.68
C LYS A 427 30.13 11.70 4.16
N LEU A 428 29.00 11.05 3.84
CA LEU A 428 27.69 11.52 4.26
C LEU A 428 27.49 11.46 5.77
N GLU A 429 28.05 10.47 6.47
CA GLU A 429 28.07 10.40 7.94
C GLU A 429 28.71 11.66 8.54
N THR A 430 29.84 12.08 7.97
CA THR A 430 30.52 13.32 8.40
C THR A 430 29.66 14.56 8.11
N ASP A 431 29.06 14.64 6.92
CA ASP A 431 28.22 15.76 6.53
C ASP A 431 26.94 15.84 7.42
N PHE A 432 26.29 14.70 7.69
CA PHE A 432 25.10 14.63 8.57
C PHE A 432 25.42 15.05 10.01
N ALA A 433 26.55 14.59 10.57
CA ALA A 433 26.97 14.95 11.92
C ALA A 433 27.13 16.48 12.12
N THR A 434 27.40 17.24 11.04
CA THR A 434 27.50 18.70 11.08
C THR A 434 26.15 19.41 10.99
N VAL A 435 25.14 18.75 10.39
CA VAL A 435 23.82 19.37 10.13
C VAL A 435 22.79 18.95 11.18
N ASP A 436 22.73 17.65 11.49
CA ASP A 436 21.78 17.05 12.43
C ASP A 436 22.37 15.75 12.98
N ALA A 437 22.97 15.82 14.15
CA ALA A 437 23.65 14.70 14.80
C ALA A 437 22.72 13.54 15.22
N GLU A 438 21.39 13.78 15.26
CA GLU A 438 20.40 12.75 15.61
C GLU A 438 19.98 11.91 14.40
N LYS A 439 20.44 12.25 13.18
CA LYS A 439 20.13 11.54 11.96
C LYS A 439 21.35 10.85 11.37
N HIS A 440 21.19 9.60 11.05
CA HIS A 440 22.26 8.76 10.54
C HIS A 440 21.97 8.28 9.12
N PRO A 441 22.82 8.62 8.11
CA PRO A 441 22.63 8.14 6.75
C PRO A 441 22.85 6.63 6.68
N LYS A 442 22.11 5.95 5.80
CA LYS A 442 22.15 4.50 5.59
C LYS A 442 22.53 4.17 4.16
N MET A 443 23.23 3.06 3.99
CA MET A 443 23.48 2.44 2.69
C MET A 443 22.57 1.23 2.53
N LEU A 444 21.82 1.17 1.42
CA LEU A 444 21.05 0.00 1.03
C LEU A 444 21.73 -0.72 -0.13
N VAL A 445 22.04 -1.99 0.06
CA VAL A 445 22.54 -2.87 -0.99
C VAL A 445 21.45 -3.84 -1.40
N VAL A 446 20.99 -3.73 -2.64
CA VAL A 446 20.01 -4.67 -3.21
C VAL A 446 20.76 -5.76 -3.98
N CYS A 447 20.70 -6.97 -3.48
CA CYS A 447 21.32 -8.14 -4.08
C CYS A 447 20.39 -8.80 -5.13
N GLU A 448 20.99 -9.48 -6.08
CA GLU A 448 20.28 -10.20 -7.14
C GLU A 448 19.49 -11.40 -6.62
N ASP A 449 20.03 -12.08 -5.60
CA ASP A 449 19.36 -13.21 -4.93
C ASP A 449 19.87 -13.45 -3.50
N THR A 450 19.23 -14.39 -2.80
CA THR A 450 19.50 -14.72 -1.40
C THR A 450 20.83 -15.45 -1.18
N THR A 451 21.49 -15.95 -2.23
CA THR A 451 22.80 -16.60 -2.14
C THR A 451 23.94 -15.58 -2.17
N VAL A 452 23.69 -14.40 -2.75
CA VAL A 452 24.66 -13.29 -2.83
C VAL A 452 24.63 -12.41 -1.58
N SER A 453 23.46 -12.25 -0.94
CA SER A 453 23.30 -11.42 0.27
C SER A 453 24.31 -11.74 1.39
N PRO A 454 24.55 -13.00 1.77
CA PRO A 454 25.56 -13.32 2.80
C PRO A 454 27.00 -12.97 2.40
N LEU A 455 27.31 -13.05 1.09
CA LEU A 455 28.64 -12.70 0.58
C LEU A 455 28.90 -11.20 0.68
N VAL A 456 27.87 -10.39 0.41
CA VAL A 456 27.94 -8.93 0.57
C VAL A 456 28.12 -8.57 2.04
N ALA A 457 27.37 -9.18 2.95
CA ALA A 457 27.52 -8.93 4.39
C ALA A 457 28.94 -9.30 4.87
N ARG A 458 29.45 -10.48 4.47
CA ARG A 458 30.82 -10.91 4.78
C ARG A 458 31.86 -9.96 4.19
N PHE A 459 31.66 -9.47 2.96
CA PHE A 459 32.57 -8.50 2.35
C PHE A 459 32.75 -7.24 3.21
N PHE A 460 31.66 -6.70 3.76
CA PHE A 460 31.75 -5.54 4.65
C PHE A 460 32.45 -5.85 5.96
N ALA A 461 32.25 -7.04 6.51
CA ALA A 461 33.01 -7.49 7.71
C ALA A 461 34.51 -7.64 7.43
N ASP A 462 34.86 -8.34 6.35
CA ASP A 462 36.26 -8.66 6.02
C ASP A 462 37.05 -7.42 5.54
N GLU A 463 36.44 -6.60 4.68
CA GLU A 463 37.14 -5.45 4.06
C GLU A 463 37.16 -4.21 4.96
N PHE A 464 36.12 -3.98 5.74
CA PHE A 464 35.97 -2.74 6.53
C PHE A 464 35.88 -2.97 8.03
N GLY A 465 35.91 -4.22 8.49
CA GLY A 465 35.83 -4.58 9.91
C GLY A 465 34.48 -4.27 10.56
N LEU A 466 33.40 -4.26 9.77
CA LEU A 466 32.08 -3.99 10.30
C LEU A 466 31.51 -5.19 11.08
N SER A 467 30.88 -4.92 12.21
CA SER A 467 30.20 -5.91 13.03
C SER A 467 28.83 -6.30 12.46
N ASP A 468 28.27 -7.43 12.93
CA ASP A 468 26.91 -7.86 12.60
C ASP A 468 25.82 -6.86 13.02
N GLU A 469 26.12 -5.96 13.96
CA GLU A 469 25.22 -4.85 14.31
C GLU A 469 25.25 -3.73 13.27
N GLU A 470 26.40 -3.52 12.61
CA GLU A 470 26.59 -2.46 11.61
C GLU A 470 26.13 -2.87 10.22
N VAL A 471 26.08 -4.19 9.95
CA VAL A 471 25.57 -4.75 8.69
C VAL A 471 24.35 -5.61 8.98
N MET A 472 23.20 -5.24 8.45
CA MET A 472 21.95 -5.96 8.63
C MET A 472 21.54 -6.61 7.33
N ALA A 473 21.47 -7.95 7.28
CA ALA A 473 20.89 -8.66 6.15
C ALA A 473 19.37 -8.84 6.36
N VAL A 474 18.59 -8.51 5.34
CA VAL A 474 17.13 -8.64 5.30
C VAL A 474 16.76 -9.40 4.04
N ASP A 475 16.61 -10.71 4.17
CA ASP A 475 16.16 -11.57 3.08
C ASP A 475 15.22 -12.67 3.61
N SER A 476 14.47 -13.28 2.70
CA SER A 476 13.53 -14.36 3.02
C SER A 476 14.20 -15.74 3.11
N GLY A 477 15.53 -15.81 2.94
CA GLY A 477 16.25 -17.07 2.81
C GLY A 477 15.75 -17.87 1.59
N LYS A 478 15.34 -19.12 1.81
CA LYS A 478 14.76 -19.98 0.77
C LYS A 478 13.23 -19.86 0.63
N LYS A 479 12.58 -19.03 1.46
CA LYS A 479 11.11 -18.83 1.45
C LYS A 479 10.76 -17.69 0.49
N ALA A 480 9.59 -17.76 -0.13
CA ALA A 480 9.10 -16.69 -1.00
C ALA A 480 8.83 -15.39 -0.23
N GLU A 481 8.38 -15.50 1.03
CA GLU A 481 8.14 -14.40 1.95
C GLU A 481 8.63 -14.76 3.37
N LEU A 482 8.96 -13.74 4.17
CA LEU A 482 9.26 -13.91 5.59
C LEU A 482 7.98 -14.21 6.36
N GLY A 483 8.03 -15.27 7.17
CA GLY A 483 6.98 -15.53 8.14
C GLY A 483 6.95 -14.48 9.26
N GLU A 484 5.82 -14.36 9.96
CA GLU A 484 5.63 -13.35 11.02
C GLU A 484 6.65 -13.47 12.16
N LYS A 485 7.05 -14.71 12.49
CA LYS A 485 8.07 -14.99 13.54
C LYS A 485 9.47 -14.53 13.12
N ASP A 486 9.79 -14.61 11.83
CA ASP A 486 11.09 -14.18 11.29
C ASP A 486 11.13 -12.66 11.08
N TRP A 487 9.97 -12.05 10.83
CA TRP A 487 9.83 -10.62 10.61
C TRP A 487 9.93 -9.79 11.90
N ALA A 488 9.41 -10.26 13.02
CA ALA A 488 9.37 -9.51 14.27
C ALA A 488 10.75 -8.96 14.72
N PRO A 489 11.84 -9.76 14.76
CA PRO A 489 13.16 -9.25 15.16
C PRO A 489 13.75 -8.29 14.12
N ILE A 490 13.47 -8.47 12.84
CA ILE A 490 13.91 -7.56 11.76
C ILE A 490 13.20 -6.21 11.92
N ARG A 491 11.90 -6.23 12.15
CA ARG A 491 11.08 -5.05 12.39
C ARG A 491 11.60 -4.23 13.58
N GLU A 492 11.92 -4.87 14.68
CA GLU A 492 12.46 -4.20 15.87
C GLU A 492 13.78 -3.47 15.55
N ARG A 493 14.67 -4.09 14.79
CA ARG A 493 15.95 -3.48 14.38
C ARG A 493 15.79 -2.36 13.33
N LEU A 494 14.74 -2.41 12.50
CA LEU A 494 14.44 -1.38 11.50
C LEU A 494 13.61 -0.23 12.08
N PHE A 495 13.09 -0.40 13.29
CA PHE A 495 12.27 0.62 13.94
C PHE A 495 13.09 1.89 14.23
N ASP A 496 12.63 3.03 13.71
CA ASP A 496 13.31 4.33 13.82
C ASP A 496 14.83 4.28 13.44
N VAL A 497 15.20 3.38 12.52
CA VAL A 497 16.62 3.14 12.13
C VAL A 497 17.33 4.42 11.69
N ASP A 498 16.62 5.42 11.21
CA ASP A 498 17.14 6.74 10.85
C ASP A 498 17.78 7.49 12.03
N ARG A 499 17.36 7.19 13.26
CA ARG A 499 17.82 7.81 14.50
C ARG A 499 18.88 6.98 15.22
N HIS A 500 19.15 5.79 14.73
CA HIS A 500 20.16 4.92 15.31
C HIS A 500 21.44 4.94 14.47
N GLU A 501 22.59 4.95 15.11
CA GLU A 501 23.87 4.85 14.42
C GLU A 501 23.98 3.54 13.64
N LYS A 502 23.48 2.44 14.21
CA LYS A 502 23.50 1.11 13.63
C LYS A 502 22.08 0.61 13.29
N PRO A 503 21.90 -0.19 12.25
CA PRO A 503 22.91 -0.59 11.24
C PRO A 503 23.29 0.57 10.33
N ARG A 504 24.52 0.52 9.79
CA ARG A 504 25.03 1.47 8.78
C ARG A 504 24.71 1.01 7.36
N VAL A 505 24.81 -0.31 7.15
CA VAL A 505 24.54 -0.97 5.87
C VAL A 505 23.38 -1.95 6.03
N ILE A 506 22.43 -1.87 5.13
CA ILE A 506 21.29 -2.79 5.03
C ILE A 506 21.44 -3.55 3.72
N VAL A 507 21.54 -4.88 3.79
CA VAL A 507 21.64 -5.75 2.63
C VAL A 507 20.31 -6.46 2.44
N SER A 508 19.70 -6.35 1.28
CA SER A 508 18.37 -6.89 1.02
C SER A 508 18.25 -7.58 -0.34
N VAL A 509 17.41 -8.58 -0.40
CA VAL A 509 16.98 -9.24 -1.63
C VAL A 509 15.48 -9.06 -1.77
N LEU A 510 15.03 -8.18 -2.66
CA LEU A 510 13.63 -7.94 -3.03
C LEU A 510 12.67 -7.52 -1.88
N MET A 511 12.98 -7.88 -0.62
CA MET A 511 12.12 -7.71 0.56
C MET A 511 11.78 -6.26 0.88
N LEU A 512 12.71 -5.33 0.63
CA LEU A 512 12.55 -3.92 0.97
C LEU A 512 12.12 -3.06 -0.23
N ARG A 513 11.44 -3.65 -1.22
CA ARG A 513 10.92 -2.92 -2.39
C ARG A 513 9.75 -2.02 -2.02
N GLU A 514 8.93 -2.45 -1.08
CA GLU A 514 7.66 -1.80 -0.73
C GLU A 514 7.48 -1.72 0.77
N GLY A 515 6.83 -0.65 1.22
CA GLY A 515 6.57 -0.44 2.64
C GLY A 515 7.78 -0.13 3.52
N PHE A 516 8.98 -0.06 2.94
CA PHE A 516 10.19 0.28 3.67
C PHE A 516 10.31 1.81 3.78
N ASP A 517 10.00 2.33 4.95
CA ASP A 517 9.96 3.77 5.23
C ASP A 517 11.18 4.19 6.05
N VAL A 518 12.34 4.21 5.39
CA VAL A 518 13.59 4.72 5.96
C VAL A 518 14.01 5.96 5.19
N ASN A 519 13.88 7.11 5.83
CA ASN A 519 14.10 8.41 5.19
C ASN A 519 15.58 8.69 4.88
N ASN A 520 16.50 8.09 5.63
CA ASN A 520 17.93 8.37 5.52
C ASN A 520 18.72 7.35 4.68
N ILE A 521 18.06 6.56 3.83
CA ILE A 521 18.79 5.82 2.79
C ILE A 521 19.35 6.85 1.79
N CYS A 522 20.66 6.96 1.78
CA CYS A 522 21.38 7.99 1.02
C CYS A 522 22.38 7.41 0.02
N VAL A 523 22.69 6.11 0.13
CA VAL A 523 23.59 5.38 -0.77
C VAL A 523 22.97 4.07 -1.18
#